data_1cd3a570ba0d2cc79ce733dd33c12e99
#
_entry.id   1cd3a570ba0d2cc79ce733dd33c12e99
#
_cell.length_a   1.000
_cell.length_b   1.000
_cell.length_c   1.000
_cell.angle_alpha   90.00
_cell.angle_beta   90.00
_cell.angle_gamma   90.00
#
_symmetry.space_group_name_H-M   'P 1'
#
loop_
_entity.id
_entity.type
_entity.pdbx_description
1 polymer ?
#
loop_
_entity_poly.entity_id
_entity_poly.type
_entity_poly.pdbx_seq_one_letter_code
_entity_poly.pdbx_strand_id
1 'polypeptide(L)'
;MEIKGQQTSPASIVHLPYSNYIVFQQKGLNAKDQQALKTYARVIIQTTMGETGDFSTCKGFQTKTAKDLEIIDKELKLQVSEVLKKQGANIITWNKCTTQKINGQNVIKCSYSRKYRTNPPTMVHIYIFENNDRVHKINIEYWIQDERFWKPLLEKSLQSFKITEIQ
;
A
#
# COMPACT_ATOMS: atom_id res chain seq x y z
N MET A 1 -32.19 -11.97 -19.91
CA MET A 1 -32.16 -11.23 -18.63
C MET A 1 -30.80 -10.56 -18.54
N GLU A 2 -30.70 -9.31 -19.04
CA GLU A 2 -29.45 -8.57 -19.11
C GLU A 2 -29.14 -7.94 -17.76
N ILE A 3 -28.02 -8.34 -17.16
CA ILE A 3 -27.48 -7.67 -15.99
C ILE A 3 -26.71 -6.45 -16.51
N LYS A 4 -27.36 -5.29 -16.51
CA LYS A 4 -26.69 -3.99 -16.71
C LYS A 4 -25.74 -3.76 -15.52
N GLY A 5 -24.45 -3.99 -15.75
CA GLY A 5 -23.41 -3.65 -14.82
C GLY A 5 -23.35 -2.13 -14.62
N GLN A 6 -23.86 -1.65 -13.51
CA GLN A 6 -23.53 -0.31 -13.04
C GLN A 6 -22.04 -0.28 -12.68
N GLN A 7 -21.24 0.39 -13.48
CA GLN A 7 -19.89 0.82 -13.12
C GLN A 7 -19.99 1.88 -12.02
N THR A 8 -20.20 1.44 -10.78
CA THR A 8 -20.01 2.33 -9.64
C THR A 8 -18.51 2.33 -9.35
N SER A 9 -17.86 3.47 -9.50
CA SER A 9 -16.46 3.64 -9.05
C SER A 9 -16.40 3.27 -7.57
N PRO A 10 -15.66 2.22 -7.17
CA PRO A 10 -15.78 1.65 -5.82
C PRO A 10 -15.00 2.43 -4.75
N ALA A 11 -14.34 3.52 -5.12
CA ALA A 11 -13.44 4.23 -4.22
C ALA A 11 -13.84 5.69 -3.98
N SER A 12 -13.69 6.15 -2.75
CA SER A 12 -13.68 7.56 -2.37
C SER A 12 -12.26 8.02 -2.06
N ILE A 13 -11.92 9.25 -2.48
CA ILE A 13 -10.63 9.88 -2.17
C ILE A 13 -10.83 10.70 -0.90
N VAL A 14 -9.97 10.47 0.09
CA VAL A 14 -9.93 11.26 1.32
C VAL A 14 -8.62 12.03 1.33
N HIS A 15 -8.70 13.36 1.18
CA HIS A 15 -7.57 14.23 1.42
C HIS A 15 -7.52 14.59 2.91
N LEU A 16 -6.43 14.22 3.57
CA LEU A 16 -6.16 14.68 4.93
C LEU A 16 -5.40 16.00 4.82
N PRO A 17 -5.96 17.12 5.30
CA PRO A 17 -5.28 18.39 5.28
C PRO A 17 -3.95 18.30 6.06
N TYR A 18 -2.89 18.85 5.49
CA TYR A 18 -1.51 18.87 6.05
C TYR A 18 -0.79 17.50 6.13
N SER A 19 -1.24 16.48 5.41
CA SER A 19 -0.54 15.21 5.35
C SER A 19 -0.01 14.93 3.94
N ASN A 20 1.14 14.27 3.87
CA ASN A 20 1.69 13.72 2.63
C ASN A 20 1.04 12.37 2.26
N TYR A 21 -0.18 12.13 2.73
CA TYR A 21 -0.93 10.92 2.50
C TYR A 21 -2.14 11.17 1.59
N ILE A 22 -2.33 10.27 0.62
CA ILE A 22 -3.56 10.15 -0.16
C ILE A 22 -4.17 8.79 0.18
N VAL A 23 -5.45 8.79 0.55
CA VAL A 23 -6.16 7.56 0.93
C VAL A 23 -7.31 7.32 -0.03
N PHE A 24 -7.29 6.16 -0.69
CA PHE A 24 -8.42 5.62 -1.44
C PHE A 24 -9.04 4.50 -0.64
N GLN A 25 -10.35 4.53 -0.48
CA GLN A 25 -11.07 3.49 0.24
C GLN A 25 -12.43 3.24 -0.41
N GLN A 26 -13.04 2.13 -0.05
CA GLN A 26 -14.38 1.81 -0.57
C GLN A 26 -15.39 2.91 -0.21
N LYS A 27 -16.30 3.20 -1.15
CA LYS A 27 -17.37 4.18 -0.97
C LYS A 27 -18.24 3.78 0.22
N GLY A 28 -18.64 4.76 1.02
CA GLY A 28 -19.53 4.55 2.18
C GLY A 28 -18.81 4.24 3.50
N LEU A 29 -17.52 3.90 3.48
CA LEU A 29 -16.80 3.55 4.71
C LEU A 29 -16.75 4.71 5.72
N ASN A 30 -16.52 5.94 5.26
CA ASN A 30 -16.53 7.13 6.12
C ASN A 30 -17.92 7.46 6.67
N ALA A 31 -18.97 7.19 5.87
CA ALA A 31 -20.36 7.40 6.27
C ALA A 31 -20.90 6.30 7.18
N LYS A 32 -20.06 5.30 7.53
CA LYS A 32 -20.47 4.11 8.31
C LYS A 32 -21.65 3.36 7.67
N ASP A 33 -21.69 3.35 6.34
CA ASP A 33 -22.68 2.57 5.59
C ASP A 33 -22.60 1.10 5.98
N GLN A 34 -23.73 0.50 6.36
CA GLN A 34 -23.80 -0.89 6.83
C GLN A 34 -23.31 -1.90 5.79
N GLN A 35 -23.47 -1.62 4.50
CA GLN A 35 -22.94 -2.48 3.44
C GLN A 35 -21.43 -2.31 3.29
N ALA A 36 -20.94 -1.06 3.38
CA ALA A 36 -19.51 -0.77 3.32
C ALA A 36 -18.75 -1.35 4.53
N LEU A 37 -19.39 -1.48 5.68
CA LEU A 37 -18.78 -2.06 6.89
C LEU A 37 -18.65 -3.58 6.84
N LYS A 38 -19.26 -4.26 5.86
CA LYS A 38 -19.16 -5.73 5.71
C LYS A 38 -17.86 -6.18 5.05
N THR A 39 -17.11 -5.28 4.48
CA THR A 39 -15.83 -5.54 3.79
C THR A 39 -14.85 -4.42 4.05
N TYR A 40 -13.58 -4.62 3.75
CA TYR A 40 -12.56 -3.59 3.96
C TYR A 40 -11.50 -3.68 2.88
N ALA A 41 -11.26 -2.54 2.22
CA ALA A 41 -10.10 -2.34 1.36
C ALA A 41 -9.67 -0.88 1.39
N ARG A 42 -8.36 -0.66 1.30
CA ARG A 42 -7.77 0.68 1.30
C ARG A 42 -6.47 0.69 0.51
N VAL A 43 -6.22 1.78 -0.17
CA VAL A 43 -4.92 2.13 -0.74
C VAL A 43 -4.47 3.42 -0.08
N ILE A 44 -3.28 3.42 0.49
CA ILE A 44 -2.67 4.59 1.11
C ILE A 44 -1.38 4.89 0.36
N ILE A 45 -1.26 6.09 -0.19
CA ILE A 45 -0.05 6.58 -0.83
C ILE A 45 0.56 7.63 0.06
N GLN A 46 1.79 7.40 0.48
CA GLN A 46 2.61 8.36 1.22
C GLN A 46 3.79 8.77 0.38
N THR A 47 4.05 10.08 0.28
CA THR A 47 5.24 10.61 -0.37
C THR A 47 6.15 11.24 0.67
N THR A 48 7.40 10.83 0.71
CA THR A 48 8.45 11.46 1.50
C THR A 48 9.41 12.17 0.55
N MET A 49 9.67 13.43 0.80
CA MET A 49 10.62 14.25 0.04
C MET A 49 11.98 14.23 0.73
N GLY A 50 13.03 14.21 -0.07
CA GLY A 50 14.42 14.36 0.32
C GLY A 50 15.12 15.33 -0.63
N GLU A 51 16.44 15.34 -0.59
CA GLU A 51 17.28 16.08 -1.54
C GLU A 51 17.56 15.22 -2.78
N THR A 52 18.01 15.86 -3.87
CA THR A 52 18.42 15.16 -5.09
C THR A 52 19.57 14.19 -4.79
N GLY A 53 19.37 12.93 -5.08
CA GLY A 53 20.35 11.87 -4.83
C GLY A 53 20.17 11.09 -3.53
N ASP A 54 19.26 11.50 -2.65
CA ASP A 54 19.00 10.79 -1.38
C ASP A 54 18.45 9.38 -1.61
N PHE A 55 17.73 9.18 -2.71
CA PHE A 55 17.10 7.90 -3.03
C PHE A 55 17.56 7.37 -4.39
N SER A 56 17.53 6.07 -4.54
CA SER A 56 17.77 5.42 -5.83
C SER A 56 16.70 5.82 -6.85
N THR A 57 17.01 5.71 -8.13
CA THR A 57 16.01 5.89 -9.19
C THR A 57 15.28 4.58 -9.45
N CYS A 58 13.95 4.63 -9.58
CA CYS A 58 13.18 3.44 -9.96
C CYS A 58 13.26 3.12 -11.46
N LYS A 59 13.80 4.04 -12.27
CA LYS A 59 14.15 3.82 -13.68
C LYS A 59 15.61 3.39 -13.74
N GLY A 60 15.87 2.15 -14.15
CA GLY A 60 17.25 1.67 -14.36
C GLY A 60 17.49 0.26 -13.82
N PHE A 61 18.72 -0.21 -14.01
CA PHE A 61 19.15 -1.57 -13.66
C PHE A 61 19.61 -1.73 -12.21
N GLN A 62 19.62 -0.65 -11.41
CA GLN A 62 20.06 -0.76 -10.02
C GLN A 62 18.99 -1.50 -9.21
N THR A 63 19.23 -2.79 -9.01
CA THR A 63 18.49 -3.59 -8.06
C THR A 63 19.16 -3.49 -6.70
N LYS A 64 18.38 -3.39 -5.64
CA LYS A 64 18.91 -3.49 -4.27
C LYS A 64 19.62 -4.82 -4.08
N THR A 65 20.76 -4.80 -3.41
CA THR A 65 21.46 -6.03 -3.04
C THR A 65 20.66 -6.80 -1.98
N ALA A 66 20.97 -8.08 -1.80
CA ALA A 66 20.36 -8.88 -0.74
C ALA A 66 20.59 -8.26 0.65
N LYS A 67 21.76 -7.65 0.88
CA LYS A 67 22.10 -6.97 2.12
C LYS A 67 21.26 -5.71 2.32
N ASP A 68 21.06 -4.91 1.28
CA ASP A 68 20.19 -3.72 1.35
C ASP A 68 18.75 -4.10 1.69
N LEU A 69 18.23 -5.15 1.04
CA LEU A 69 16.89 -5.65 1.32
C LEU A 69 16.75 -6.17 2.76
N GLU A 70 17.78 -6.78 3.31
CA GLU A 70 17.76 -7.25 4.70
C GLU A 70 17.71 -6.07 5.70
N ILE A 71 18.44 -4.99 5.43
CA ILE A 71 18.42 -3.77 6.24
C ILE A 71 17.04 -3.14 6.18
N ILE A 72 16.51 -2.91 4.97
CA ILE A 72 15.19 -2.33 4.74
C ILE A 72 14.11 -3.18 5.42
N ASP A 73 14.19 -4.50 5.31
CA ASP A 73 13.23 -5.42 5.92
C ASP A 73 13.19 -5.28 7.44
N LYS A 74 14.36 -5.25 8.10
CA LYS A 74 14.46 -5.09 9.54
C LYS A 74 13.91 -3.76 10.03
N GLU A 75 14.30 -2.66 9.37
CA GLU A 75 13.85 -1.32 9.73
C GLU A 75 12.34 -1.16 9.52
N LEU A 76 11.83 -1.60 8.38
CA LEU A 76 10.40 -1.50 8.08
C LEU A 76 9.56 -2.34 9.05
N LYS A 77 10.01 -3.56 9.37
CA LYS A 77 9.33 -4.42 10.33
C LYS A 77 9.29 -3.79 11.72
N LEU A 78 10.39 -3.16 12.15
CA LEU A 78 10.45 -2.45 13.43
C LEU A 78 9.46 -1.29 13.45
N GLN A 79 9.50 -0.40 12.45
CA GLN A 79 8.60 0.75 12.33
C GLN A 79 7.12 0.32 12.33
N VAL A 80 6.78 -0.68 11.53
CA VAL A 80 5.41 -1.22 11.47
C VAL A 80 4.99 -1.78 12.84
N SER A 81 5.88 -2.54 13.49
CA SER A 81 5.58 -3.14 14.81
C SER A 81 5.31 -2.09 15.88
N GLU A 82 6.10 -1.01 15.90
CA GLU A 82 5.91 0.10 16.85
C GLU A 82 4.59 0.84 16.63
N VAL A 83 4.27 1.14 15.36
CA VAL A 83 3.01 1.80 15.00
C VAL A 83 1.80 0.94 15.38
N LEU A 84 1.84 -0.34 15.05
CA LEU A 84 0.75 -1.28 15.37
C LEU A 84 0.58 -1.45 16.87
N LYS A 85 1.67 -1.56 17.62
CA LYS A 85 1.62 -1.66 19.09
C LYS A 85 0.91 -0.45 19.71
N LYS A 86 1.23 0.78 19.25
CA LYS A 86 0.56 2.01 19.69
C LYS A 86 -0.94 2.01 19.37
N GLN A 87 -1.34 1.33 18.32
CA GLN A 87 -2.74 1.20 17.89
C GLN A 87 -3.48 0.01 18.54
N GLY A 88 -2.80 -0.79 19.35
CA GLY A 88 -3.38 -2.01 19.93
C GLY A 88 -3.57 -3.14 18.92
N ALA A 89 -2.72 -3.19 17.90
CA ALA A 89 -2.71 -4.23 16.87
C ALA A 89 -1.40 -5.03 16.92
N ASN A 90 -1.45 -6.27 16.39
CA ASN A 90 -0.28 -7.16 16.34
C ASN A 90 -0.07 -7.69 14.92
N ILE A 91 1.21 -7.87 14.55
CA ILE A 91 1.59 -8.61 13.35
C ILE A 91 1.31 -10.10 13.59
N ILE A 92 0.63 -10.75 12.64
CA ILE A 92 0.41 -12.21 12.63
C ILE A 92 1.50 -12.87 11.80
N THR A 93 1.72 -12.37 10.57
CA THR A 93 2.76 -12.87 9.66
C THR A 93 3.55 -11.71 9.08
N TRP A 94 4.81 -11.95 8.77
CA TRP A 94 5.68 -11.02 8.06
C TRP A 94 6.36 -11.73 6.91
N ASN A 95 6.22 -11.22 5.70
CA ASN A 95 6.92 -11.70 4.51
C ASN A 95 8.03 -10.72 4.19
N LYS A 96 9.25 -11.24 4.09
CA LYS A 96 10.45 -10.44 3.82
C LYS A 96 10.34 -9.58 2.57
N CYS A 97 11.08 -8.50 2.58
CA CYS A 97 11.16 -7.60 1.44
C CYS A 97 11.84 -8.29 0.25
N THR A 98 11.29 -8.04 -0.93
CA THR A 98 11.79 -8.51 -2.23
C THR A 98 11.75 -7.37 -3.23
N THR A 99 12.46 -7.49 -4.34
CA THR A 99 12.34 -6.58 -5.47
C THR A 99 11.44 -7.17 -6.54
N GLN A 100 10.65 -6.32 -7.18
CA GLN A 100 9.86 -6.69 -8.35
C GLN A 100 9.77 -5.52 -9.32
N LYS A 101 9.31 -5.77 -10.54
CA LYS A 101 8.97 -4.72 -11.51
C LYS A 101 7.47 -4.48 -11.55
N ILE A 102 7.07 -3.22 -11.46
CA ILE A 102 5.69 -2.76 -11.64
C ILE A 102 5.73 -1.66 -12.67
N ASN A 103 5.03 -1.84 -13.79
CA ASN A 103 4.98 -0.88 -14.89
C ASN A 103 6.38 -0.41 -15.34
N GLY A 104 7.34 -1.34 -15.43
CA GLY A 104 8.73 -1.07 -15.81
C GLY A 104 9.62 -0.46 -14.72
N GLN A 105 9.08 -0.13 -13.56
CA GLN A 105 9.79 0.47 -12.44
C GLN A 105 10.24 -0.59 -11.44
N ASN A 106 11.46 -0.46 -10.90
CA ASN A 106 11.93 -1.31 -9.81
C ASN A 106 11.25 -0.89 -8.49
N VAL A 107 10.70 -1.85 -7.78
CA VAL A 107 9.91 -1.63 -6.59
C VAL A 107 10.32 -2.61 -5.50
N ILE A 108 10.46 -2.12 -4.27
CA ILE A 108 10.62 -2.99 -3.10
C ILE A 108 9.22 -3.35 -2.60
N LYS A 109 8.96 -4.65 -2.46
CA LYS A 109 7.70 -5.17 -1.96
C LYS A 109 7.93 -5.93 -0.66
N CYS A 110 7.18 -5.57 0.37
CA CYS A 110 7.06 -6.32 1.61
C CYS A 110 5.57 -6.59 1.87
N SER A 111 5.24 -7.56 2.69
CA SER A 111 3.85 -7.74 3.11
C SER A 111 3.75 -8.34 4.50
N TYR A 112 2.65 -8.06 5.17
CA TYR A 112 2.36 -8.65 6.48
C TYR A 112 0.85 -8.77 6.68
N SER A 113 0.46 -9.64 7.59
CA SER A 113 -0.90 -9.64 8.10
C SER A 113 -0.93 -9.14 9.53
N ARG A 114 -2.00 -8.44 9.87
CA ARG A 114 -2.24 -7.87 11.20
C ARG A 114 -3.63 -8.17 11.70
N LYS A 115 -3.79 -8.14 13.01
CA LYS A 115 -5.10 -8.18 13.66
C LYS A 115 -5.24 -6.99 14.59
N TYR A 116 -6.35 -6.31 14.48
CA TYR A 116 -6.73 -5.19 15.33
C TYR A 116 -7.99 -5.55 16.11
N ARG A 117 -7.85 -5.75 17.42
CA ARG A 117 -8.99 -6.11 18.32
C ARG A 117 -9.85 -7.26 17.75
N THR A 118 -11.15 -7.03 17.60
CA THR A 118 -12.15 -7.98 17.09
C THR A 118 -12.31 -7.97 15.57
N ASN A 119 -11.65 -7.00 14.87
CA ASN A 119 -11.77 -6.93 13.42
C ASN A 119 -11.18 -8.17 12.75
N PRO A 120 -11.66 -8.55 11.54
CA PRO A 120 -11.05 -9.59 10.75
C PRO A 120 -9.56 -9.30 10.48
N PRO A 121 -8.72 -10.34 10.35
CA PRO A 121 -7.34 -10.16 9.97
C PRO A 121 -7.20 -9.41 8.64
N THR A 122 -6.27 -8.47 8.60
CA THR A 122 -6.01 -7.61 7.44
C THR A 122 -4.66 -7.98 6.82
N MET A 123 -4.63 -8.21 5.51
CA MET A 123 -3.42 -8.29 4.71
C MET A 123 -2.99 -6.87 4.33
N VAL A 124 -1.71 -6.60 4.43
CA VAL A 124 -1.08 -5.34 4.02
C VAL A 124 0.08 -5.64 3.09
N HIS A 125 0.06 -5.10 1.89
CA HIS A 125 1.17 -5.10 0.96
C HIS A 125 1.75 -3.70 0.90
N ILE A 126 3.07 -3.58 1.10
CA ILE A 126 3.83 -2.33 1.04
C ILE A 126 4.65 -2.36 -0.24
N TYR A 127 4.52 -1.32 -1.04
CA TYR A 127 5.32 -1.10 -2.25
C TYR A 127 6.06 0.22 -2.10
N ILE A 128 7.38 0.18 -2.26
CA ILE A 128 8.25 1.35 -2.11
C ILE A 128 8.87 1.64 -3.46
N PHE A 129 8.55 2.81 -4.00
CA PHE A 129 9.09 3.38 -5.24
C PHE A 129 10.04 4.51 -4.87
N GLU A 130 11.32 4.31 -5.11
CA GLU A 130 12.34 5.35 -4.93
C GLU A 130 12.50 6.14 -6.24
N ASN A 131 12.58 7.45 -6.15
CA ASN A 131 12.75 8.32 -7.31
C ASN A 131 13.61 9.54 -6.97
N ASN A 132 14.94 9.33 -6.88
CA ASN A 132 15.98 10.34 -6.73
C ASN A 132 15.81 11.26 -5.51
N ASP A 133 14.82 12.16 -5.52
CA ASP A 133 14.53 13.15 -4.47
C ASP A 133 13.32 12.78 -3.59
N ARG A 134 12.69 11.64 -3.84
CA ARG A 134 11.47 11.24 -3.13
C ARG A 134 11.26 9.74 -3.09
N VAL A 135 10.47 9.32 -2.10
CA VAL A 135 9.99 7.94 -1.99
C VAL A 135 8.47 7.95 -1.94
N HIS A 136 7.84 7.12 -2.77
CA HIS A 136 6.41 6.84 -2.67
C HIS A 136 6.22 5.47 -2.03
N LYS A 137 5.57 5.44 -0.88
CA LYS A 137 5.16 4.21 -0.22
C LYS A 137 3.67 3.99 -0.44
N ILE A 138 3.32 2.90 -1.13
CA ILE A 138 1.93 2.52 -1.40
C ILE A 138 1.59 1.33 -0.54
N ASN A 139 0.64 1.49 0.37
CA ASN A 139 0.08 0.39 1.14
C ASN A 139 -1.25 -0.02 0.53
N ILE A 140 -1.38 -1.30 0.22
CA ILE A 140 -2.63 -1.93 -0.20
C ILE A 140 -3.09 -2.82 0.94
N GLU A 141 -4.30 -2.55 1.45
CA GLU A 141 -4.85 -3.23 2.61
C GLU A 141 -6.23 -3.80 2.30
N TYR A 142 -6.50 -5.01 2.76
CA TYR A 142 -7.83 -5.61 2.70
C TYR A 142 -8.00 -6.71 3.76
N TRP A 143 -9.24 -7.01 4.15
CA TRP A 143 -9.49 -8.17 5.00
C TRP A 143 -9.17 -9.46 4.24
N ILE A 144 -8.45 -10.37 4.91
CA ILE A 144 -8.00 -11.64 4.30
C ILE A 144 -9.19 -12.48 3.78
N GLN A 145 -10.32 -12.45 4.48
CA GLN A 145 -11.53 -13.14 4.05
C GLN A 145 -12.07 -12.64 2.70
N ASP A 146 -11.77 -11.39 2.34
CA ASP A 146 -12.23 -10.74 1.11
C ASP A 146 -11.15 -10.69 0.01
N GLU A 147 -10.02 -11.40 0.21
CA GLU A 147 -8.85 -11.39 -0.69
C GLU A 147 -9.22 -11.68 -2.15
N ARG A 148 -10.09 -12.67 -2.38
CA ARG A 148 -10.49 -13.07 -3.72
C ARG A 148 -11.17 -11.96 -4.50
N PHE A 149 -11.84 -11.05 -3.79
CA PHE A 149 -12.54 -9.91 -4.39
C PHE A 149 -11.60 -8.70 -4.55
N TRP A 150 -10.91 -8.31 -3.46
CA TRP A 150 -10.16 -7.05 -3.45
C TRP A 150 -8.79 -7.14 -4.11
N LYS A 151 -8.05 -8.23 -3.92
CA LYS A 151 -6.68 -8.35 -4.43
C LYS A 151 -6.55 -8.10 -5.93
N PRO A 152 -7.35 -8.72 -6.82
CA PRO A 152 -7.22 -8.50 -8.26
C PRO A 152 -7.50 -7.05 -8.66
N LEU A 153 -8.47 -6.39 -8.02
CA LEU A 153 -8.83 -4.99 -8.28
C LEU A 153 -7.71 -4.04 -7.87
N LEU A 154 -7.14 -4.26 -6.69
CA LEU A 154 -6.09 -3.42 -6.12
C LEU A 154 -4.76 -3.61 -6.86
N GLU A 155 -4.42 -4.85 -7.25
CA GLU A 155 -3.25 -5.13 -8.08
C GLU A 155 -3.36 -4.49 -9.48
N LYS A 156 -4.55 -4.52 -10.10
CA LYS A 156 -4.79 -3.80 -11.35
C LYS A 156 -4.60 -2.29 -11.19
N SER A 157 -5.08 -1.71 -10.09
CA SER A 157 -4.88 -0.30 -9.78
C SER A 157 -3.40 0.03 -9.58
N LEU A 158 -2.65 -0.84 -8.89
CA LEU A 158 -1.21 -0.67 -8.71
C LEU A 158 -0.45 -0.69 -10.04
N GLN A 159 -0.84 -1.54 -10.98
CA GLN A 159 -0.22 -1.59 -12.32
C GLN A 159 -0.45 -0.30 -13.13
N SER A 160 -1.40 0.54 -12.76
CA SER A 160 -1.61 1.85 -13.37
C SER A 160 -0.77 2.96 -12.77
N PHE A 161 -0.13 2.71 -11.60
CA PHE A 161 0.68 3.72 -10.93
C PHE A 161 1.93 4.05 -11.74
N LYS A 162 2.16 5.33 -11.99
CA LYS A 162 3.31 5.86 -12.70
C LYS A 162 3.87 7.05 -11.93
N ILE A 163 5.18 7.09 -11.82
CA ILE A 163 5.88 8.31 -11.41
C ILE A 163 6.11 9.14 -12.66
N THR A 164 5.51 10.32 -12.71
CA THR A 164 5.75 11.30 -13.76
C THR A 164 6.78 12.31 -13.27
N GLU A 165 7.76 12.62 -14.14
CA GLU A 165 8.67 13.72 -13.85
C GLU A 165 7.87 15.03 -13.93
N ILE A 166 8.00 15.85 -12.89
CA ILE A 166 7.52 17.23 -12.96
C ILE A 166 8.53 17.97 -13.84
N GLN A 167 8.10 18.42 -15.01
CA GLN A 167 8.89 19.30 -15.89
C GLN A 167 8.99 20.68 -15.26
#